data_f90ae21a5dcf2c5ec73c59ec8bfc9599
#
_entry.id   f90ae21a5dcf2c5ec73c59ec8bfc9599
#
_cell.length_a   1.000
_cell.length_b   1.000
_cell.length_c   1.000
_cell.angle_alpha   90.00
_cell.angle_beta   90.00
_cell.angle_gamma   90.00
#
_symmetry.space_group_name_H-M   'P 1'
#
loop_
_entity.id
_entity.type
_entity.pdbx_description
1 polymer ?
#
loop_
_entity_poly.entity_id
_entity_poly.type
_entity_poly.pdbx_seq_one_letter_code
_entity_poly.pdbx_strand_id
1 'polypeptide(L)'
;MNTQLDYILTHPGGAHKDDFLACCVLAAKHGVRILRRDPSEGELASPSVAVIDIGGRHEPEFLNFDHHQFPRDHEPICSLSLVLRHLGLYEDARSFCDWLEPAEWFDARGPGETARWLGVERKVINQMVSPMDISLLRRFADEPEHRPGELIWEMMRLIGDDLLTFIQNLRDRLDFIGTHSERWTVEGPQGSFEALFLKRTDPLPGEPSMGMERYVERLGLDGEMTALVYPDRRGSGYGLSRYRDHAGIDLTRVADESDVHFAHARGFVAKTTATDPARLRELLRLAFVGH
;
A
#
# COMPACT_ATOMS: atom_id res chain seq x y z
N MET A 1 19.91 16.69 -8.67
CA MET A 1 19.84 18.10 -8.24
C MET A 1 18.49 18.31 -7.60
N ASN A 2 18.46 18.85 -6.37
CA ASN A 2 17.19 19.10 -5.68
C ASN A 2 16.62 20.41 -6.24
N THR A 3 15.84 20.34 -7.33
CA THR A 3 15.22 21.52 -7.91
C THR A 3 14.13 21.97 -6.92
N GLN A 4 14.27 23.19 -6.39
CA GLN A 4 13.25 23.78 -5.52
C GLN A 4 12.05 24.15 -6.39
N LEU A 5 10.87 23.62 -6.05
CA LEU A 5 9.62 24.01 -6.72
C LEU A 5 9.18 25.41 -6.28
N ASP A 6 8.65 26.18 -7.22
CA ASP A 6 7.97 27.45 -6.94
C ASP A 6 6.51 27.23 -6.55
N TYR A 7 5.82 26.34 -7.28
CA TYR A 7 4.44 25.92 -7.02
C TYR A 7 4.06 24.68 -7.84
N ILE A 8 2.93 24.09 -7.47
CA ILE A 8 2.27 23.01 -8.20
C ILE A 8 1.09 23.63 -8.96
N LEU A 9 0.84 23.18 -10.19
CA LEU A 9 -0.27 23.59 -11.03
C LEU A 9 -1.06 22.36 -11.47
N THR A 10 -2.39 22.43 -11.36
CA THR A 10 -3.30 21.38 -11.85
C THR A 10 -4.54 22.00 -12.49
N HIS A 11 -5.36 21.19 -13.15
CA HIS A 11 -6.51 21.64 -13.91
C HIS A 11 -7.59 22.33 -13.03
N PRO A 12 -8.35 23.28 -13.59
CA PRO A 12 -9.52 23.86 -12.93
C PRO A 12 -10.72 22.91 -13.01
N GLY A 13 -11.82 23.27 -12.35
CA GLY A 13 -13.07 22.51 -12.39
C GLY A 13 -13.12 21.36 -11.38
N GLY A 14 -13.77 20.24 -11.73
CA GLY A 14 -13.88 19.09 -10.82
C GLY A 14 -12.50 18.49 -10.52
N ALA A 15 -12.31 17.98 -9.32
CA ALA A 15 -11.08 17.28 -8.93
C ALA A 15 -11.29 15.76 -9.00
N HIS A 16 -10.25 15.04 -9.36
CA HIS A 16 -10.20 13.59 -9.35
C HIS A 16 -9.28 13.09 -8.22
N LYS A 17 -9.25 11.79 -8.01
CA LYS A 17 -8.42 11.22 -6.95
C LYS A 17 -6.94 11.30 -7.28
N ASP A 18 -6.58 11.18 -8.53
CA ASP A 18 -5.20 11.14 -9.00
C ASP A 18 -4.53 12.52 -8.98
N ASP A 19 -5.18 13.58 -9.52
CA ASP A 19 -4.65 14.96 -9.46
C ASP A 19 -4.53 15.44 -8.01
N PHE A 20 -5.55 15.14 -7.19
CA PHE A 20 -5.53 15.45 -5.77
C PHE A 20 -4.35 14.77 -5.05
N LEU A 21 -4.18 13.44 -5.21
CA LEU A 21 -3.12 12.70 -4.54
C LEU A 21 -1.73 13.03 -5.09
N ALA A 22 -1.59 13.30 -6.38
CA ALA A 22 -0.34 13.78 -6.97
C ALA A 22 0.07 15.12 -6.34
N CYS A 23 -0.88 16.04 -6.20
CA CYS A 23 -0.65 17.31 -5.50
C CYS A 23 -0.32 17.09 -4.01
N CYS A 24 -0.96 16.15 -3.32
CA CYS A 24 -0.63 15.78 -1.93
C CYS A 24 0.83 15.36 -1.78
N VAL A 25 1.29 14.44 -2.63
CA VAL A 25 2.67 13.92 -2.62
C VAL A 25 3.69 15.04 -2.84
N LEU A 26 3.44 15.91 -3.83
CA LEU A 26 4.35 17.02 -4.13
C LEU A 26 4.29 18.12 -3.06
N ALA A 27 3.12 18.42 -2.48
CA ALA A 27 2.98 19.36 -1.38
C ALA A 27 3.73 18.87 -0.12
N ALA A 28 3.63 17.58 0.20
CA ALA A 28 4.39 16.98 1.30
C ALA A 28 5.91 17.09 1.11
N LYS A 29 6.37 16.86 -0.12
CA LYS A 29 7.79 16.85 -0.46
C LYS A 29 8.41 18.26 -0.54
N HIS A 30 7.67 19.23 -1.05
CA HIS A 30 8.21 20.56 -1.43
C HIS A 30 7.67 21.73 -0.60
N GLY A 31 6.53 21.57 0.08
CA GLY A 31 5.95 22.61 0.95
C GLY A 31 5.45 23.85 0.20
N VAL A 32 5.08 23.72 -1.09
CA VAL A 32 4.71 24.85 -1.94
C VAL A 32 3.18 24.93 -2.16
N ARG A 33 2.71 26.09 -2.59
CA ARG A 33 1.30 26.32 -2.94
C ARG A 33 0.87 25.52 -4.16
N ILE A 34 -0.43 25.33 -4.30
CA ILE A 34 -1.06 24.65 -5.43
C ILE A 34 -1.99 25.65 -6.13
N LEU A 35 -1.88 25.75 -7.45
CA LEU A 35 -2.73 26.60 -8.29
C LEU A 35 -3.61 25.70 -9.17
N ARG A 36 -4.90 26.03 -9.30
CA ARG A 36 -5.85 25.29 -10.13
C ARG A 36 -6.31 26.17 -11.30
N ARG A 37 -5.60 26.08 -12.42
CA ARG A 37 -5.86 26.81 -13.67
C ARG A 37 -5.06 26.21 -14.81
N ASP A 38 -5.33 26.65 -16.04
CA ASP A 38 -4.55 26.25 -17.22
C ASP A 38 -3.10 26.76 -17.12
N PRO A 39 -2.10 25.95 -17.53
CA PRO A 39 -0.71 26.35 -17.62
C PRO A 39 -0.46 27.24 -18.83
N SER A 40 0.48 28.16 -18.72
CA SER A 40 1.09 28.84 -19.86
C SER A 40 2.24 28.01 -20.47
N GLU A 41 2.62 28.33 -21.73
CA GLU A 41 3.78 27.68 -22.35
C GLU A 41 5.09 27.88 -21.57
N GLY A 42 5.23 29.03 -20.91
CA GLY A 42 6.39 29.32 -20.07
C GLY A 42 6.45 28.43 -18.82
N GLU A 43 5.31 28.07 -18.25
CA GLU A 43 5.20 27.18 -17.11
C GLU A 43 5.45 25.71 -17.51
N LEU A 44 4.93 25.29 -18.66
CA LEU A 44 5.21 23.96 -19.23
C LEU A 44 6.70 23.75 -19.57
N ALA A 45 7.44 24.82 -19.85
CA ALA A 45 8.87 24.80 -20.11
C ALA A 45 9.75 25.08 -18.86
N SER A 46 9.14 25.24 -17.68
CA SER A 46 9.85 25.59 -16.46
C SER A 46 10.18 24.36 -15.61
N PRO A 47 11.44 24.12 -15.24
CA PRO A 47 11.80 23.03 -14.35
C PRO A 47 11.49 23.31 -12.86
N SER A 48 10.93 24.48 -12.53
CA SER A 48 10.52 24.86 -11.17
C SER A 48 9.01 24.87 -10.95
N VAL A 49 8.20 24.50 -11.95
CA VAL A 49 6.74 24.40 -11.84
C VAL A 49 6.34 22.95 -12.13
N ALA A 50 5.70 22.29 -11.18
CA ALA A 50 5.13 20.97 -11.43
C ALA A 50 3.72 21.11 -12.01
N VAL A 51 3.50 20.60 -13.22
CA VAL A 51 2.20 20.63 -13.91
C VAL A 51 1.59 19.24 -13.88
N ILE A 52 0.39 19.11 -13.27
CA ILE A 52 -0.24 17.85 -12.94
C ILE A 52 -1.59 17.76 -13.65
N ASP A 53 -1.78 16.67 -14.39
CA ASP A 53 -3.05 16.28 -15.01
C ASP A 53 -3.64 17.31 -15.97
N ILE A 54 -2.78 18.08 -16.59
CA ILE A 54 -3.13 19.14 -17.58
C ILE A 54 -1.93 19.50 -18.44
N GLY A 55 -2.19 20.09 -19.60
CA GLY A 55 -1.17 20.61 -20.51
C GLY A 55 -0.78 19.67 -21.65
N GLY A 56 -1.28 18.43 -21.65
CA GLY A 56 -1.07 17.47 -22.75
C GLY A 56 0.37 17.00 -22.89
N ARG A 57 1.20 17.06 -21.84
CA ARG A 57 2.63 16.71 -21.87
C ARG A 57 3.03 15.79 -20.72
N HIS A 58 3.86 14.80 -21.05
CA HIS A 58 4.61 14.05 -20.06
C HIS A 58 6.10 14.25 -20.31
N GLU A 59 6.66 15.25 -19.65
CA GLU A 59 8.06 15.69 -19.77
C GLU A 59 8.63 15.82 -18.34
N PRO A 60 9.11 14.72 -17.73
CA PRO A 60 9.56 14.71 -16.33
C PRO A 60 10.73 15.66 -16.03
N GLU A 61 11.55 16.01 -17.05
CA GLU A 61 12.61 16.99 -16.95
C GLU A 61 12.11 18.42 -16.73
N PHE A 62 10.88 18.72 -17.15
CA PHE A 62 10.14 19.97 -16.92
C PHE A 62 9.02 19.79 -15.89
N LEU A 63 8.97 18.65 -15.19
CA LEU A 63 7.98 18.32 -14.16
C LEU A 63 6.52 18.36 -14.67
N ASN A 64 6.32 17.98 -15.95
CA ASN A 64 5.00 17.82 -16.55
C ASN A 64 4.53 16.38 -16.44
N PHE A 65 3.40 16.14 -15.79
CA PHE A 65 2.84 14.84 -15.47
C PHE A 65 1.37 14.75 -15.89
N ASP A 66 1.14 14.80 -17.20
CA ASP A 66 -0.17 14.61 -17.80
C ASP A 66 -0.21 13.28 -18.55
N HIS A 67 -1.33 12.59 -18.55
CA HIS A 67 -1.51 11.29 -19.21
C HIS A 67 -2.54 11.31 -20.34
N HIS A 68 -3.28 12.40 -20.51
CA HIS A 68 -4.36 12.53 -21.50
C HIS A 68 -3.91 12.39 -22.96
N GLN A 69 -2.65 12.68 -23.26
CA GLN A 69 -2.05 12.55 -24.61
C GLN A 69 -1.65 11.12 -24.94
N PHE A 70 -1.69 10.18 -24.01
CA PHE A 70 -1.30 8.79 -24.29
C PHE A 70 -2.30 8.09 -25.21
N PRO A 71 -1.83 7.22 -26.11
CA PRO A 71 -2.71 6.45 -26.98
C PRO A 71 -3.75 5.63 -26.19
N ARG A 72 -4.91 5.40 -26.79
CA ARG A 72 -6.02 4.71 -26.14
C ARG A 72 -5.69 3.27 -25.73
N ASP A 73 -4.74 2.64 -26.39
CA ASP A 73 -4.22 1.30 -26.12
C ASP A 73 -3.02 1.30 -25.15
N HIS A 74 -2.57 2.48 -24.70
CA HIS A 74 -1.55 2.58 -23.65
C HIS A 74 -2.05 1.89 -22.37
N GLU A 75 -1.15 1.27 -21.62
CA GLU A 75 -1.46 0.72 -20.29
C GLU A 75 -2.08 1.82 -19.41
N PRO A 76 -3.17 1.52 -18.66
CA PRO A 76 -3.79 2.51 -17.80
C PRO A 76 -2.77 3.11 -16.82
N ILE A 77 -2.72 4.44 -16.80
CA ILE A 77 -1.84 5.19 -15.93
C ILE A 77 -2.51 6.55 -15.64
N CYS A 78 -2.25 7.12 -14.48
CA CYS A 78 -2.78 8.41 -14.07
C CYS A 78 -1.66 9.36 -13.62
N SER A 79 -1.97 10.63 -13.40
CA SER A 79 -0.98 11.65 -13.06
C SER A 79 -0.26 11.36 -11.74
N LEU A 80 -0.93 10.78 -10.74
CA LEU A 80 -0.26 10.28 -9.52
C LEU A 80 0.83 9.26 -9.84
N SER A 81 0.55 8.29 -10.72
CA SER A 81 1.50 7.24 -11.10
C SER A 81 2.73 7.81 -11.82
N LEU A 82 2.54 8.84 -12.65
CA LEU A 82 3.64 9.55 -13.31
C LEU A 82 4.53 10.28 -12.29
N VAL A 83 3.93 10.94 -11.29
CA VAL A 83 4.66 11.56 -10.18
C VAL A 83 5.42 10.51 -9.37
N LEU A 84 4.79 9.38 -9.03
CA LEU A 84 5.45 8.30 -8.30
C LEU A 84 6.60 7.67 -9.11
N ARG A 85 6.48 7.54 -10.44
CA ARG A 85 7.57 7.10 -11.32
C ARG A 85 8.76 8.08 -11.27
N HIS A 86 8.49 9.38 -11.37
CA HIS A 86 9.53 10.41 -11.25
C HIS A 86 10.26 10.36 -9.90
N LEU A 87 9.55 10.00 -8.83
CA LEU A 87 10.13 9.85 -7.49
C LEU A 87 10.82 8.49 -7.27
N GLY A 88 10.76 7.55 -8.21
CA GLY A 88 11.30 6.19 -8.05
C GLY A 88 10.53 5.33 -7.04
N LEU A 89 9.23 5.63 -6.84
CA LEU A 89 8.36 4.98 -5.87
C LEU A 89 7.23 4.16 -6.50
N TYR A 90 7.07 4.20 -7.82
CA TYR A 90 5.91 3.64 -8.50
C TYR A 90 5.78 2.12 -8.30
N GLU A 91 6.85 1.36 -8.49
CA GLU A 91 6.82 -0.10 -8.37
C GLU A 91 6.46 -0.56 -6.96
N ASP A 92 6.99 0.12 -5.95
CA ASP A 92 6.63 -0.15 -4.56
C ASP A 92 5.19 0.28 -4.26
N ALA A 93 4.79 1.47 -4.72
CA ALA A 93 3.41 1.93 -4.56
C ALA A 93 2.42 0.98 -5.22
N ARG A 94 2.70 0.49 -6.42
CA ARG A 94 1.86 -0.48 -7.13
C ARG A 94 1.79 -1.82 -6.39
N SER A 95 2.91 -2.25 -5.80
CA SER A 95 2.96 -3.48 -5.00
C SER A 95 2.28 -3.35 -3.64
N PHE A 96 2.31 -2.15 -3.02
CA PHE A 96 1.88 -1.97 -1.63
C PHE A 96 0.49 -1.33 -1.49
N CYS A 97 0.04 -0.60 -2.51
CA CYS A 97 -1.23 0.13 -2.50
C CYS A 97 -2.21 -0.53 -3.47
N ASP A 98 -3.00 -1.50 -2.99
CA ASP A 98 -3.98 -2.25 -3.79
C ASP A 98 -5.01 -1.37 -4.50
N TRP A 99 -5.18 -0.13 -4.04
CA TRP A 99 -6.09 0.87 -4.63
C TRP A 99 -5.48 1.63 -5.81
N LEU A 100 -4.15 1.57 -6.03
CA LEU A 100 -3.48 2.39 -7.06
C LEU A 100 -3.85 1.92 -8.47
N GLU A 101 -3.71 0.64 -8.77
CA GLU A 101 -4.07 0.10 -10.09
C GLU A 101 -5.56 0.30 -10.43
N PRO A 102 -6.53 0.04 -9.51
CA PRO A 102 -7.91 0.47 -9.71
C PRO A 102 -8.10 1.96 -9.97
N ALA A 103 -7.33 2.82 -9.33
CA ALA A 103 -7.39 4.27 -9.57
C ALA A 103 -6.88 4.64 -10.99
N GLU A 104 -5.78 4.03 -11.45
CA GLU A 104 -5.26 4.18 -12.81
C GLU A 104 -6.31 3.77 -13.86
N TRP A 105 -6.95 2.61 -13.66
CA TRP A 105 -8.03 2.15 -14.52
C TRP A 105 -9.24 3.08 -14.52
N PHE A 106 -9.62 3.55 -13.35
CA PHE A 106 -10.78 4.44 -13.20
C PHE A 106 -10.57 5.76 -13.92
N ASP A 107 -9.41 6.36 -13.76
CA ASP A 107 -9.06 7.62 -14.36
C ASP A 107 -8.85 7.50 -15.88
N ALA A 108 -8.00 6.57 -16.33
CA ALA A 108 -7.66 6.40 -17.73
C ALA A 108 -8.79 5.79 -18.59
N ARG A 109 -9.71 4.98 -18.01
CA ARG A 109 -10.72 4.18 -18.74
C ARG A 109 -12.16 4.43 -18.29
N GLY A 110 -12.34 5.08 -17.15
CA GLY A 110 -13.63 5.34 -16.54
C GLY A 110 -14.25 4.13 -15.83
N PRO A 111 -15.32 4.37 -15.06
CA PRO A 111 -15.88 3.39 -14.11
C PRO A 111 -16.43 2.12 -14.78
N GLY A 112 -16.86 2.19 -16.03
CA GLY A 112 -17.41 1.03 -16.75
C GLY A 112 -16.35 0.02 -17.14
N GLU A 113 -15.20 0.49 -17.64
CA GLU A 113 -14.06 -0.35 -18.01
C GLU A 113 -13.41 -0.92 -16.75
N THR A 114 -13.24 -0.10 -15.72
CA THR A 114 -12.70 -0.52 -14.42
C THR A 114 -13.53 -1.66 -13.81
N ALA A 115 -14.85 -1.56 -13.83
CA ALA A 115 -15.72 -2.62 -13.33
C ALA A 115 -15.56 -3.92 -14.11
N ARG A 116 -15.44 -3.83 -15.45
CA ARG A 116 -15.18 -5.01 -16.30
C ARG A 116 -13.83 -5.65 -16.02
N TRP A 117 -12.80 -4.85 -15.88
CA TRP A 117 -11.45 -5.32 -15.54
C TRP A 117 -11.42 -6.03 -14.17
N LEU A 118 -12.10 -5.46 -13.16
CA LEU A 118 -12.22 -6.05 -11.83
C LEU A 118 -13.16 -7.27 -11.78
N GLY A 119 -13.91 -7.57 -12.84
CA GLY A 119 -14.91 -8.65 -12.86
C GLY A 119 -16.11 -8.40 -11.95
N VAL A 120 -16.47 -7.13 -11.71
CA VAL A 120 -17.59 -6.74 -10.84
C VAL A 120 -18.65 -5.92 -11.60
N GLU A 121 -19.84 -5.81 -11.03
CA GLU A 121 -20.86 -4.91 -11.57
C GLU A 121 -20.49 -3.43 -11.29
N ARG A 122 -20.76 -2.54 -12.26
CA ARG A 122 -20.50 -1.09 -12.11
C ARG A 122 -21.06 -0.49 -10.81
N LYS A 123 -22.21 -0.99 -10.33
CA LYS A 123 -22.79 -0.52 -9.06
C LYS A 123 -21.87 -0.71 -7.86
N VAL A 124 -21.01 -1.75 -7.86
CA VAL A 124 -20.05 -2.02 -6.79
C VAL A 124 -19.04 -0.88 -6.69
N ILE A 125 -18.51 -0.41 -7.83
CA ILE A 125 -17.60 0.75 -7.87
C ILE A 125 -18.26 1.99 -7.24
N ASN A 126 -19.51 2.27 -7.57
CA ASN A 126 -20.24 3.41 -7.01
C ASN A 126 -20.43 3.30 -5.48
N GLN A 127 -20.54 2.08 -4.94
CA GLN A 127 -20.69 1.85 -3.50
C GLN A 127 -19.38 2.05 -2.70
N MET A 128 -18.23 2.10 -3.38
CA MET A 128 -16.93 2.32 -2.74
C MET A 128 -16.61 3.81 -2.52
N VAL A 129 -17.41 4.72 -3.06
CA VAL A 129 -17.21 6.16 -2.86
C VAL A 129 -17.65 6.56 -1.46
N SER A 130 -16.72 7.12 -0.68
CA SER A 130 -16.98 7.55 0.69
C SER A 130 -17.31 9.05 0.77
N PRO A 131 -18.03 9.50 1.83
CA PRO A 131 -18.20 10.92 2.09
C PRO A 131 -16.88 11.68 2.28
N MET A 132 -15.83 11.01 2.73
CA MET A 132 -14.50 11.62 2.90
C MET A 132 -13.88 11.97 1.55
N ASP A 133 -13.91 11.04 0.56
CA ASP A 133 -13.45 11.30 -0.81
C ASP A 133 -14.18 12.49 -1.41
N ILE A 134 -15.52 12.48 -1.34
CA ILE A 134 -16.37 13.56 -1.87
C ILE A 134 -16.02 14.91 -1.22
N SER A 135 -15.87 14.94 0.11
CA SER A 135 -15.60 16.17 0.84
C SER A 135 -14.22 16.74 0.52
N LEU A 136 -13.19 15.90 0.43
CA LEU A 136 -11.83 16.33 0.12
C LEU A 136 -11.72 16.87 -1.31
N LEU A 137 -12.20 16.09 -2.29
CA LEU A 137 -12.14 16.48 -3.70
C LEU A 137 -12.96 17.75 -3.98
N ARG A 138 -14.15 17.88 -3.37
CA ARG A 138 -14.96 19.10 -3.52
C ARG A 138 -14.26 20.33 -2.95
N ARG A 139 -13.70 20.25 -1.73
CA ARG A 139 -12.98 21.37 -1.11
C ARG A 139 -11.73 21.75 -1.87
N PHE A 140 -11.05 20.77 -2.44
CA PHE A 140 -9.92 21.02 -3.33
C PHE A 140 -10.37 21.68 -4.64
N ALA A 141 -11.53 21.30 -5.19
CA ALA A 141 -12.09 21.88 -6.41
C ALA A 141 -12.66 23.29 -6.24
N ASP A 142 -13.16 23.62 -5.04
CA ASP A 142 -13.88 24.87 -4.78
C ASP A 142 -12.99 26.13 -4.86
N GLU A 143 -11.66 26.01 -4.64
CA GLU A 143 -10.75 27.14 -4.58
C GLU A 143 -9.71 27.08 -5.72
N PRO A 144 -9.37 28.25 -6.32
CA PRO A 144 -8.37 28.31 -7.41
C PRO A 144 -6.92 28.22 -6.91
N GLU A 145 -6.68 28.37 -5.62
CA GLU A 145 -5.36 28.31 -4.99
C GLU A 145 -5.45 27.71 -3.59
N HIS A 146 -4.46 26.88 -3.23
CA HIS A 146 -4.27 26.36 -1.88
C HIS A 146 -2.87 26.68 -1.38
N ARG A 147 -2.76 27.28 -0.21
CA ARG A 147 -1.51 27.79 0.37
C ARG A 147 -1.12 27.06 1.63
N PRO A 148 0.19 26.92 1.92
CA PRO A 148 0.68 26.46 3.22
C PRO A 148 0.00 27.22 4.37
N GLY A 149 -0.46 26.47 5.37
CA GLY A 149 -1.20 26.98 6.53
C GLY A 149 -2.73 26.97 6.37
N GLU A 150 -3.27 26.79 5.18
CA GLU A 150 -4.72 26.59 4.97
C GLU A 150 -5.12 25.13 5.30
N LEU A 151 -6.31 24.96 5.89
CA LEU A 151 -6.77 23.65 6.38
C LEU A 151 -6.68 22.55 5.32
N ILE A 152 -7.20 22.82 4.11
CA ILE A 152 -7.18 21.81 3.03
C ILE A 152 -5.75 21.50 2.58
N TRP A 153 -4.89 22.50 2.47
CA TRP A 153 -3.50 22.31 2.11
C TRP A 153 -2.74 21.49 3.17
N GLU A 154 -2.96 21.77 4.47
CA GLU A 154 -2.33 20.99 5.54
C GLU A 154 -2.81 19.51 5.56
N MET A 155 -4.11 19.29 5.30
CA MET A 155 -4.61 17.92 5.14
C MET A 155 -3.99 17.21 3.93
N MET A 156 -3.86 17.91 2.80
CA MET A 156 -3.21 17.35 1.61
C MET A 156 -1.75 17.00 1.89
N ARG A 157 -1.02 17.88 2.56
CA ARG A 157 0.36 17.65 2.96
C ARG A 157 0.49 16.41 3.86
N LEU A 158 -0.38 16.27 4.86
CA LEU A 158 -0.40 15.09 5.73
C LEU A 158 -0.72 13.81 4.97
N ILE A 159 -1.69 13.82 4.07
CA ILE A 159 -2.03 12.65 3.22
C ILE A 159 -0.84 12.24 2.36
N GLY A 160 -0.14 13.22 1.76
CA GLY A 160 1.05 12.96 0.95
C GLY A 160 2.21 12.40 1.78
N ASP A 161 2.45 12.95 2.97
CA ASP A 161 3.48 12.51 3.91
C ASP A 161 3.22 11.08 4.41
N ASP A 162 1.97 10.79 4.78
CA ASP A 162 1.53 9.45 5.20
C ASP A 162 1.73 8.42 4.07
N LEU A 163 1.38 8.77 2.82
CA LEU A 163 1.58 7.88 1.67
C LEU A 163 3.06 7.60 1.40
N LEU A 164 3.89 8.64 1.38
CA LEU A 164 5.34 8.50 1.19
C LEU A 164 5.97 7.66 2.31
N THR A 165 5.60 7.94 3.55
CA THR A 165 6.07 7.22 4.74
C THR A 165 5.61 5.76 4.72
N PHE A 166 4.37 5.47 4.31
CA PHE A 166 3.86 4.12 4.20
C PHE A 166 4.68 3.30 3.19
N ILE A 167 4.91 3.83 1.99
CA ILE A 167 5.68 3.15 0.94
C ILE A 167 7.11 2.88 1.42
N GLN A 168 7.77 3.87 2.01
CA GLN A 168 9.15 3.74 2.50
C GLN A 168 9.26 2.75 3.65
N ASN A 169 8.39 2.86 4.66
CA ASN A 169 8.38 1.96 5.82
C ASN A 169 8.10 0.52 5.43
N LEU A 170 7.22 0.30 4.45
CA LEU A 170 6.93 -1.06 3.99
C LEU A 170 8.09 -1.65 3.19
N ARG A 171 8.78 -0.86 2.36
CA ARG A 171 10.02 -1.27 1.71
C ARG A 171 11.06 -1.74 2.73
N ASP A 172 11.37 -0.89 3.70
CA ASP A 172 12.34 -1.19 4.76
C ASP A 172 11.91 -2.42 5.56
N ARG A 173 10.60 -2.56 5.77
CA ARG A 173 10.01 -3.71 6.46
C ARG A 173 10.16 -5.02 5.69
N LEU A 174 9.94 -5.03 4.38
CA LEU A 174 10.13 -6.22 3.56
C LEU A 174 11.60 -6.65 3.50
N ASP A 175 12.53 -5.69 3.44
CA ASP A 175 13.96 -5.97 3.47
C ASP A 175 14.39 -6.53 4.84
N PHE A 176 13.82 -5.99 5.94
CA PHE A 176 14.01 -6.54 7.28
C PHE A 176 13.50 -7.99 7.37
N ILE A 177 12.29 -8.28 6.88
CA ILE A 177 11.73 -9.64 6.87
C ILE A 177 12.63 -10.56 6.05
N GLY A 178 13.08 -10.12 4.88
CA GLY A 178 14.00 -10.89 4.02
C GLY A 178 15.29 -11.28 4.71
N THR A 179 15.81 -10.39 5.57
CA THR A 179 17.04 -10.64 6.32
C THR A 179 16.84 -11.55 7.53
N HIS A 180 15.67 -11.50 8.19
CA HIS A 180 15.45 -12.14 9.49
C HIS A 180 14.44 -13.28 9.47
N SER A 181 13.86 -13.63 8.32
CA SER A 181 12.90 -14.74 8.22
C SER A 181 13.54 -16.02 7.67
N GLU A 182 12.90 -17.13 7.99
CA GLU A 182 13.19 -18.45 7.46
C GLU A 182 11.91 -19.10 6.97
N ARG A 183 12.00 -19.80 5.84
CA ARG A 183 10.94 -20.68 5.36
C ARG A 183 11.09 -22.02 6.06
N TRP A 184 10.02 -22.50 6.66
CA TRP A 184 9.95 -23.79 7.32
C TRP A 184 9.03 -24.73 6.58
N THR A 185 9.51 -25.93 6.25
CA THR A 185 8.66 -27.08 5.94
C THR A 185 8.32 -27.79 7.25
N VAL A 186 7.02 -27.91 7.56
CA VAL A 186 6.52 -28.58 8.78
C VAL A 186 5.84 -29.86 8.40
N GLU A 187 6.36 -30.98 8.92
CA GLU A 187 5.78 -32.31 8.71
C GLU A 187 4.62 -32.53 9.68
N GLY A 188 3.44 -32.79 9.14
CA GLY A 188 2.21 -33.07 9.89
C GLY A 188 1.66 -34.47 9.63
N PRO A 189 0.67 -34.92 10.39
CA PRO A 189 0.07 -36.26 10.19
C PRO A 189 -0.63 -36.45 8.84
N GLN A 190 -0.99 -35.35 8.18
CA GLN A 190 -1.76 -35.33 6.93
C GLN A 190 -0.96 -34.75 5.76
N GLY A 191 0.36 -34.67 5.86
CA GLY A 191 1.27 -34.13 4.86
C GLY A 191 2.12 -33.00 5.40
N SER A 192 2.97 -32.42 4.55
CA SER A 192 3.81 -31.30 4.87
C SER A 192 3.17 -29.98 4.42
N PHE A 193 3.53 -28.89 5.08
CA PHE A 193 3.11 -27.54 4.70
C PHE A 193 4.21 -26.51 4.99
N GLU A 194 4.10 -25.34 4.38
CA GLU A 194 5.09 -24.29 4.50
C GLU A 194 4.64 -23.20 5.47
N ALA A 195 5.58 -22.72 6.29
CA ALA A 195 5.38 -21.60 7.19
C ALA A 195 6.54 -20.60 7.07
N LEU A 196 6.24 -19.30 7.17
CA LEU A 196 7.24 -18.25 7.27
C LEU A 196 7.49 -17.91 8.73
N PHE A 197 8.71 -18.12 9.19
CA PHE A 197 9.15 -17.79 10.55
C PHE A 197 10.01 -16.55 10.55
N LEU A 198 9.60 -15.51 11.30
CA LEU A 198 10.39 -14.32 11.56
C LEU A 198 11.11 -14.45 12.91
N LYS A 199 12.43 -14.39 12.89
CA LYS A 199 13.25 -14.41 14.11
C LYS A 199 13.01 -13.17 14.97
N ARG A 200 13.07 -13.35 16.29
CA ARG A 200 13.09 -12.20 17.22
C ARG A 200 14.42 -11.46 17.11
N THR A 201 14.34 -10.15 17.04
CA THR A 201 15.51 -9.23 17.06
C THR A 201 15.44 -8.32 18.27
N ASP A 202 16.55 -7.66 18.56
CA ASP A 202 16.62 -6.59 19.53
C ASP A 202 17.28 -5.36 18.85
N PRO A 203 16.59 -4.23 18.68
CA PRO A 203 15.20 -4.01 19.08
C PRO A 203 14.18 -4.82 18.23
N LEU A 204 13.02 -5.09 18.82
CA LEU A 204 11.90 -5.70 18.12
C LEU A 204 11.11 -4.62 17.37
N PRO A 205 10.73 -4.83 16.09
CA PRO A 205 9.84 -3.92 15.38
C PRO A 205 8.50 -3.72 16.10
N GLY A 206 7.92 -2.52 15.97
CA GLY A 206 6.65 -2.16 16.64
C GLY A 206 5.48 -3.09 16.32
N GLU A 207 5.37 -3.54 15.07
CA GLU A 207 4.35 -4.50 14.60
C GLU A 207 5.05 -5.69 13.90
N PRO A 208 5.45 -6.76 14.64
CA PRO A 208 6.27 -7.83 14.09
C PRO A 208 5.65 -8.61 12.93
N SER A 209 4.32 -8.74 12.86
CA SER A 209 3.62 -9.42 11.77
C SER A 209 3.40 -8.55 10.53
N MET A 210 3.54 -7.21 10.66
CA MET A 210 3.31 -6.29 9.55
C MET A 210 4.23 -6.61 8.36
N GLY A 211 3.64 -6.67 7.17
CA GLY A 211 4.38 -6.89 5.92
C GLY A 211 4.73 -8.36 5.62
N MET A 212 4.48 -9.32 6.53
CA MET A 212 4.84 -10.72 6.26
C MET A 212 4.05 -11.33 5.10
N GLU A 213 2.74 -11.04 4.99
CA GLU A 213 1.94 -11.49 3.86
C GLU A 213 2.43 -10.88 2.55
N ARG A 214 2.71 -9.57 2.53
CA ARG A 214 3.28 -8.87 1.37
C ARG A 214 4.67 -9.42 0.98
N TYR A 215 5.45 -9.83 1.95
CA TYR A 215 6.74 -10.47 1.67
C TYR A 215 6.57 -11.84 0.98
N VAL A 216 5.59 -12.63 1.41
CA VAL A 216 5.22 -13.90 0.76
C VAL A 216 4.78 -13.66 -0.69
N GLU A 217 3.90 -12.66 -0.93
CA GLU A 217 3.47 -12.23 -2.26
C GLU A 217 4.66 -11.83 -3.15
N ARG A 218 5.55 -10.98 -2.62
CA ARG A 218 6.76 -10.52 -3.33
C ARG A 218 7.65 -11.68 -3.78
N LEU A 219 7.65 -12.80 -3.05
CA LEU A 219 8.39 -14.01 -3.39
C LEU A 219 7.62 -14.95 -4.35
N GLY A 220 6.35 -14.66 -4.67
CA GLY A 220 5.49 -15.53 -5.47
C GLY A 220 5.12 -16.84 -4.77
N LEU A 221 5.06 -16.85 -3.43
CA LEU A 221 4.82 -18.05 -2.62
C LEU A 221 3.38 -18.16 -2.09
N ASP A 222 2.44 -17.37 -2.64
CA ASP A 222 1.05 -17.34 -2.18
C ASP A 222 0.36 -18.70 -2.17
N GLY A 223 0.60 -19.51 -3.18
CA GLY A 223 0.01 -20.86 -3.30
C GLY A 223 0.68 -21.94 -2.45
N GLU A 224 1.80 -21.62 -1.82
CA GLU A 224 2.58 -22.59 -1.04
C GLU A 224 2.49 -22.32 0.46
N MET A 225 2.33 -21.05 0.86
CA MET A 225 2.39 -20.65 2.26
C MET A 225 1.08 -20.95 3.01
N THR A 226 1.19 -21.54 4.19
CA THR A 226 0.05 -21.97 5.01
C THR A 226 -0.03 -21.19 6.33
N ALA A 227 1.11 -20.85 6.94
CA ALA A 227 1.17 -20.21 8.24
C ALA A 227 2.30 -19.18 8.36
N LEU A 228 2.13 -18.24 9.30
CA LEU A 228 3.12 -17.25 9.69
C LEU A 228 3.43 -17.39 11.17
N VAL A 229 4.70 -17.26 11.53
CA VAL A 229 5.20 -17.27 12.91
C VAL A 229 6.05 -16.03 13.14
N TYR A 230 5.69 -15.21 14.10
CA TYR A 230 6.32 -13.93 14.36
C TYR A 230 6.45 -13.63 15.86
N PRO A 231 7.45 -12.84 16.30
CA PRO A 231 7.60 -12.49 17.70
C PRO A 231 6.36 -11.80 18.27
N ASP A 232 5.90 -12.18 19.46
CA ASP A 232 4.84 -11.42 20.14
C ASP A 232 5.42 -10.11 20.70
N ARG A 233 4.73 -9.00 20.44
CA ARG A 233 5.09 -7.68 20.94
C ARG A 233 4.96 -7.54 22.44
N ARG A 234 4.02 -8.28 23.05
CA ARG A 234 3.65 -8.16 24.46
C ARG A 234 4.43 -9.08 25.40
N GLY A 235 5.25 -9.98 24.85
CA GLY A 235 5.98 -10.95 25.63
C GLY A 235 7.22 -11.46 24.92
N SER A 236 7.90 -12.44 25.53
CA SER A 236 9.09 -13.07 24.94
C SER A 236 8.77 -14.12 23.87
N GLY A 237 7.53 -14.59 23.80
CA GLY A 237 7.11 -15.66 22.91
C GLY A 237 6.74 -15.22 21.50
N TYR A 238 5.86 -16.01 20.86
CA TYR A 238 5.52 -15.84 19.46
C TYR A 238 4.00 -15.84 19.23
N GLY A 239 3.60 -15.17 18.14
CA GLY A 239 2.31 -15.34 17.51
C GLY A 239 2.40 -16.32 16.37
N LEU A 240 1.36 -17.15 16.22
CA LEU A 240 1.14 -18.03 15.10
C LEU A 240 -0.14 -17.60 14.41
N SER A 241 -0.17 -17.49 13.08
CA SER A 241 -1.38 -17.16 12.34
C SER A 241 -1.48 -17.96 11.04
N ARG A 242 -2.70 -18.08 10.54
CA ARG A 242 -2.95 -18.54 9.17
C ARG A 242 -2.38 -17.52 8.19
N TYR A 243 -1.84 -18.00 7.08
CA TYR A 243 -1.60 -17.14 5.93
C TYR A 243 -2.92 -16.97 5.17
N ARG A 244 -3.40 -15.74 5.01
CA ARG A 244 -4.64 -15.43 4.25
C ARG A 244 -5.83 -16.34 4.57
N ASP A 245 -6.08 -16.56 5.84
CA ASP A 245 -7.16 -17.45 6.32
C ASP A 245 -7.09 -18.90 5.78
N HIS A 246 -5.90 -19.39 5.47
CA HIS A 246 -5.71 -20.74 4.92
C HIS A 246 -6.41 -21.82 5.76
N ALA A 247 -7.30 -22.58 5.15
CA ALA A 247 -8.16 -23.54 5.83
C ALA A 247 -7.39 -24.73 6.47
N GLY A 248 -6.17 -25.00 6.00
CA GLY A 248 -5.33 -26.09 6.50
C GLY A 248 -4.79 -25.90 7.93
N ILE A 249 -4.99 -24.72 8.56
CA ILE A 249 -4.57 -24.44 9.94
C ILE A 249 -5.78 -24.10 10.80
N ASP A 250 -5.90 -24.78 11.95
CA ASP A 250 -6.86 -24.45 13.00
C ASP A 250 -6.16 -24.33 14.36
N LEU A 251 -5.88 -23.11 14.76
CA LEU A 251 -5.15 -22.82 16.00
C LEU A 251 -6.01 -22.97 17.26
N THR A 252 -7.31 -23.30 17.16
CA THR A 252 -8.08 -23.73 18.34
C THR A 252 -7.56 -25.04 18.90
N ARG A 253 -6.94 -25.88 18.07
CA ARG A 253 -6.41 -27.20 18.47
C ARG A 253 -5.21 -27.12 19.42
N VAL A 254 -4.59 -25.96 19.54
CA VAL A 254 -3.49 -25.72 20.48
C VAL A 254 -3.91 -24.86 21.69
N ALA A 255 -5.21 -24.59 21.84
CA ALA A 255 -5.70 -23.71 22.89
C ALA A 255 -5.42 -24.26 24.31
N ASP A 256 -5.38 -25.58 24.49
CA ASP A 256 -5.16 -26.24 25.76
C ASP A 256 -3.67 -26.56 26.05
N GLU A 257 -2.76 -26.21 25.13
CA GLU A 257 -1.32 -26.37 25.35
C GLU A 257 -0.83 -25.41 26.45
N SER A 258 -0.04 -25.92 27.39
CA SER A 258 0.34 -25.21 28.62
C SER A 258 1.11 -23.91 28.41
N ASP A 259 1.78 -23.76 27.28
CA ASP A 259 2.54 -22.59 26.86
C ASP A 259 1.77 -21.67 25.90
N VAL A 260 0.52 -22.01 25.56
CA VAL A 260 -0.37 -21.16 24.76
C VAL A 260 -1.27 -20.36 25.71
N HIS A 261 -1.13 -19.04 25.69
CA HIS A 261 -1.91 -18.16 26.57
C HIS A 261 -3.07 -17.45 25.86
N PHE A 262 -3.17 -17.60 24.53
CA PHE A 262 -4.26 -17.09 23.73
C PHE A 262 -4.44 -17.92 22.46
N ALA A 263 -5.67 -18.33 22.17
CA ALA A 263 -6.07 -18.85 20.88
C ALA A 263 -7.43 -18.23 20.50
N HIS A 264 -7.51 -17.63 19.33
CA HIS A 264 -8.76 -17.03 18.89
C HIS A 264 -9.79 -18.11 18.54
N ALA A 265 -11.04 -17.94 18.97
CA ALA A 265 -12.11 -18.93 18.83
C ALA A 265 -12.40 -19.37 17.36
N ARG A 266 -12.00 -18.56 16.38
CA ARG A 266 -12.07 -18.93 14.94
C ARG A 266 -10.80 -19.58 14.41
N GLY A 267 -9.80 -19.86 15.26
CA GLY A 267 -8.60 -20.61 14.90
C GLY A 267 -7.61 -19.93 13.94
N PHE A 268 -7.71 -18.60 13.71
CA PHE A 268 -6.81 -17.93 12.76
C PHE A 268 -5.52 -17.40 13.40
N VAL A 269 -5.48 -17.23 14.73
CA VAL A 269 -4.31 -16.75 15.46
C VAL A 269 -4.24 -17.38 16.85
N ALA A 270 -3.02 -17.71 17.27
CA ALA A 270 -2.69 -18.08 18.65
C ALA A 270 -1.41 -17.36 19.09
N LYS A 271 -1.22 -17.24 20.41
CA LYS A 271 -0.03 -16.70 21.04
C LYS A 271 0.50 -17.66 22.10
N THR A 272 1.80 -17.87 22.07
CA THR A 272 2.50 -18.78 22.98
C THR A 272 3.66 -18.05 23.68
N THR A 273 4.03 -18.57 24.85
CA THR A 273 5.27 -18.17 25.54
C THR A 273 6.50 -18.94 25.03
N ALA A 274 6.30 -19.96 24.16
CA ALA A 274 7.39 -20.69 23.55
C ALA A 274 8.31 -19.77 22.73
N THR A 275 9.62 -20.02 22.85
CA THR A 275 10.66 -19.35 22.09
C THR A 275 11.52 -20.33 21.28
N ASP A 276 11.43 -21.63 21.59
CA ASP A 276 12.17 -22.68 20.91
C ASP A 276 11.53 -22.97 19.53
N PRO A 277 12.28 -22.87 18.43
CA PRO A 277 11.80 -23.20 17.09
C PRO A 277 11.22 -24.61 16.95
N ALA A 278 11.73 -25.60 17.69
CA ALA A 278 11.19 -26.97 17.65
C ALA A 278 9.77 -27.01 18.23
N ARG A 279 9.56 -26.33 19.36
CA ARG A 279 8.23 -26.21 19.98
C ARG A 279 7.25 -25.43 19.12
N LEU A 280 7.69 -24.35 18.48
CA LEU A 280 6.84 -23.58 17.55
C LEU A 280 6.39 -24.42 16.35
N ARG A 281 7.29 -25.26 15.77
CA ARG A 281 6.90 -26.20 14.71
C ARG A 281 5.95 -27.28 15.23
N GLU A 282 6.11 -27.76 16.45
CA GLU A 282 5.18 -28.70 17.05
C GLU A 282 3.78 -28.12 17.23
N LEU A 283 3.67 -26.88 17.69
CA LEU A 283 2.37 -26.17 17.79
C LEU A 283 1.72 -26.03 16.41
N LEU A 284 2.47 -25.66 15.37
CA LEU A 284 1.96 -25.62 14.00
C LEU A 284 1.51 -26.99 13.52
N ARG A 285 2.29 -28.07 13.80
CA ARG A 285 1.94 -29.44 13.46
C ARG A 285 0.64 -29.89 14.11
N LEU A 286 0.40 -29.55 15.38
CA LEU A 286 -0.84 -29.84 16.09
C LEU A 286 -2.03 -29.07 15.52
N ALA A 287 -1.81 -27.83 15.06
CA ALA A 287 -2.83 -27.00 14.45
C ALA A 287 -3.17 -27.39 13.00
N PHE A 288 -2.34 -28.21 12.34
CA PHE A 288 -2.57 -28.61 10.95
C PHE A 288 -3.72 -29.60 10.83
N VAL A 289 -4.67 -29.31 9.93
CA VAL A 289 -5.87 -30.12 9.68
C VAL A 289 -5.89 -30.76 8.28
N GLY A 290 -4.86 -30.47 7.47
CA GLY A 290 -4.76 -30.96 6.09
C GLY A 290 -5.21 -29.90 5.06
N HIS A 291 -5.01 -30.24 3.79
CA HIS A 291 -5.41 -29.41 2.64
C HIS A 291 -6.84 -29.68 2.22
#